data_a285a4008ef03749cb5c4fa821e1c032
#
_entry.id   a285a4008ef03749cb5c4fa821e1c032
#
_cell.length_a   1.000
_cell.length_b   1.000
_cell.length_c   1.000
_cell.angle_alpha   90.00
_cell.angle_beta   90.00
_cell.angle_gamma   90.00
#
_symmetry.space_group_name_H-M   'P 1'
#
loop_
_entity.id
_entity.type
_entity.pdbx_description
1 polymer ?
#
loop_
_entity_poly.entity_id
_entity_poly.type
_entity_poly.pdbx_seq_one_letter_code
_entity_poly.pdbx_strand_id
1 'polypeptide(L)'
;MKRVVLVVMVLLPLALAAQEQAPSLTKSPDAVASSAQVGTPSIRDYASSDEPDTRTDIVSSPDPNASQQPSAKPRPPTKPRGQPKPKIPGSMVGYIDDAIIASQVRICFDAAFHDNAPDRAEFFYAQYNGLNGPGPQSVVADLNYQQLYLHGEYALSKRLSFFAEVPVRWIQPQRTVANVANQGPPFANVNSAGLSDLVAGFKLAALASSNQYLTFQFQAYFPSGNASTGLGTNHYSIEPALLYYRRLSDRVALEAQVGDSHPIGGSFCPRPCITTSSEAPPPASGGFAGDVFFYGVGPSYVLYRSEHVQIVPVIELAGWRVLGGLQTNCVPSVLDCLNQEGASADGTNIVNLKVGARTMVGAHSSFYIGYGHQLTHAVWYKEIVRAEYRYAF
;
A
#
# COMPACT_ATOMS: atom_id res chain seq x y z
N MET A 1 23.01 13.60 -11.61
CA MET A 1 22.75 13.19 -10.23
C MET A 1 22.29 14.27 -9.26
N LYS A 2 22.54 15.57 -9.46
CA LYS A 2 22.17 16.65 -8.50
C LYS A 2 20.72 17.19 -8.61
N ARG A 3 19.92 16.80 -9.59
CA ARG A 3 18.54 17.32 -9.81
C ARG A 3 17.40 16.41 -9.35
N VAL A 4 17.67 15.15 -8.96
CA VAL A 4 16.65 14.18 -8.52
C VAL A 4 16.35 14.31 -7.02
N VAL A 5 17.30 14.85 -6.24
CA VAL A 5 17.12 15.03 -4.78
C VAL A 5 16.14 16.15 -4.43
N LEU A 6 15.88 17.08 -5.35
CA LEU A 6 15.05 18.26 -5.08
C LEU A 6 13.53 17.98 -5.03
N VAL A 7 13.06 16.91 -5.70
CA VAL A 7 11.61 16.60 -5.75
C VAL A 7 11.14 15.91 -4.47
N VAL A 8 12.00 15.13 -3.81
CA VAL A 8 11.65 14.45 -2.54
C VAL A 8 11.61 15.44 -1.38
N MET A 9 12.42 16.53 -1.43
CA MET A 9 12.42 17.57 -0.37
C MET A 9 11.23 18.54 -0.43
N VAL A 10 10.49 18.60 -1.53
CA VAL A 10 9.33 19.53 -1.64
C VAL A 10 8.05 18.89 -1.08
N LEU A 11 7.96 17.55 -1.00
CA LEU A 11 6.77 16.87 -0.48
C LEU A 11 6.78 16.66 1.05
N LEU A 12 7.95 16.66 1.69
CA LEU A 12 8.05 16.55 3.15
C LEU A 12 7.47 17.76 3.93
N PRO A 13 7.63 19.03 3.49
CA PRO A 13 7.09 20.16 4.24
C PRO A 13 5.57 20.31 4.15
N LEU A 14 4.90 19.76 3.14
CA LEU A 14 3.43 19.77 3.06
C LEU A 14 2.76 18.84 4.08
N ALA A 15 3.41 17.75 4.45
CA ALA A 15 2.93 16.86 5.51
C ALA A 15 3.15 17.45 6.92
N LEU A 16 4.20 18.26 7.10
CA LEU A 16 4.46 18.96 8.38
C LEU A 16 3.60 20.22 8.57
N ALA A 17 3.21 20.90 7.51
CA ALA A 17 2.38 22.11 7.61
C ALA A 17 0.93 21.85 8.06
N ALA A 18 0.45 20.60 7.93
CA ALA A 18 -0.86 20.18 8.45
C ALA A 18 -0.85 19.94 9.97
N GLN A 19 0.31 20.00 10.62
CA GLN A 19 0.48 19.67 12.04
C GLN A 19 0.50 20.91 12.96
N GLU A 20 0.46 22.14 12.42
CA GLU A 20 0.74 23.36 13.18
C GLU A 20 -0.48 24.18 13.59
N GLN A 21 -1.69 23.59 13.59
CA GLN A 21 -2.90 24.25 14.13
C GLN A 21 -3.59 23.42 15.22
N ALA A 22 -2.89 23.17 16.33
CA ALA A 22 -3.54 22.79 17.57
C ALA A 22 -3.25 23.86 18.64
N PRO A 23 -4.26 24.37 19.37
CA PRO A 23 -4.07 25.43 20.35
C PRO A 23 -3.30 24.93 21.58
N SER A 24 -2.35 25.71 21.98
CA SER A 24 -1.53 25.52 23.20
C SER A 24 -2.38 25.53 24.46
N LEU A 25 -2.35 24.45 25.23
CA LEU A 25 -2.79 24.44 26.61
C LEU A 25 -1.57 24.43 27.55
N THR A 26 -1.56 25.47 28.35
CA THR A 26 -0.79 25.88 29.53
C THR A 26 0.10 24.86 30.25
N LYS A 27 1.30 25.37 30.54
CA LYS A 27 2.34 24.86 31.46
C LYS A 27 1.85 24.58 32.87
N SER A 28 2.37 23.53 33.46
CA SER A 28 2.66 23.44 34.89
C SER A 28 4.06 22.86 35.12
N PRO A 29 4.81 23.30 36.17
CA PRO A 29 6.23 23.15 36.26
C PRO A 29 6.68 21.98 37.15
N ASP A 30 8.01 21.71 37.06
CA ASP A 30 8.89 20.99 38.00
C ASP A 30 8.99 19.45 37.89
N ALA A 31 10.10 19.02 37.29
CA ALA A 31 11.00 18.04 37.89
C ALA A 31 12.36 17.93 37.15
N VAL A 32 13.36 18.47 37.75
CA VAL A 32 14.75 17.97 37.99
C VAL A 32 15.48 17.22 36.85
N ALA A 33 16.60 17.83 36.47
CA ALA A 33 17.66 17.36 35.58
C ALA A 33 18.37 16.10 36.08
N SER A 34 18.73 15.22 35.13
CA SER A 34 19.93 14.37 35.26
C SER A 34 20.62 14.26 33.93
N SER A 35 21.82 14.78 33.84
CA SER A 35 22.74 14.78 32.72
C SER A 35 23.47 13.42 32.64
N ALA A 36 23.49 12.81 31.47
CA ALA A 36 24.48 11.79 31.13
C ALA A 36 25.07 12.13 29.74
N GLN A 37 26.32 12.58 29.76
CA GLN A 37 27.18 12.69 28.62
C GLN A 37 27.62 11.28 28.17
N VAL A 38 27.46 10.99 26.87
CA VAL A 38 28.13 9.86 26.21
C VAL A 38 28.93 10.41 25.03
N GLY A 39 30.23 10.11 25.10
CA GLY A 39 31.24 10.63 24.20
C GLY A 39 31.18 10.06 22.79
N THR A 40 31.62 10.87 21.86
CA THR A 40 31.87 10.56 20.46
C THR A 40 33.20 9.82 20.29
N PRO A 41 33.25 8.74 19.47
CA PRO A 41 34.54 8.21 19.01
C PRO A 41 35.02 8.89 17.74
N SER A 42 36.27 9.28 17.78
CA SER A 42 37.10 9.85 16.72
C SER A 42 37.36 8.85 15.58
N ILE A 43 37.18 9.32 14.36
CA ILE A 43 37.59 8.62 13.13
C ILE A 43 39.06 8.96 12.87
N ARG A 44 39.89 7.91 12.77
CA ARG A 44 41.28 7.99 12.34
C ARG A 44 41.37 7.94 10.83
N ASP A 45 42.13 8.87 10.29
CA ASP A 45 42.60 8.96 8.92
C ASP A 45 43.47 7.74 8.55
N TYR A 46 43.23 7.15 7.38
CA TYR A 46 44.18 6.30 6.70
C TYR A 46 44.66 6.97 5.40
N ALA A 47 45.94 7.18 5.40
CA ALA A 47 46.71 7.83 4.33
C ALA A 47 46.83 6.93 3.11
N SER A 48 46.80 7.61 1.97
CA SER A 48 47.13 7.21 0.62
C SER A 48 48.62 6.76 0.52
N SER A 49 48.86 5.72 -0.25
CA SER A 49 50.19 5.44 -0.82
C SER A 49 50.06 5.25 -2.33
N ASP A 50 50.56 6.25 -3.06
CA ASP A 50 50.82 6.22 -4.50
C ASP A 50 52.03 5.36 -4.78
N GLU A 51 51.92 4.49 -5.78
CA GLU A 51 53.09 3.90 -6.46
C GLU A 51 52.83 3.89 -7.96
N PRO A 52 53.76 4.43 -8.78
CA PRO A 52 53.61 4.52 -10.24
C PRO A 52 54.21 3.27 -10.93
N ASP A 53 53.39 2.58 -11.70
CA ASP A 53 53.83 1.45 -12.55
C ASP A 53 54.29 1.96 -13.92
N THR A 54 55.59 1.92 -14.14
CA THR A 54 56.26 2.21 -15.39
C THR A 54 56.23 0.99 -16.30
N ARG A 55 55.43 1.01 -17.32
CA ARG A 55 55.44 -0.01 -18.38
C ARG A 55 56.17 0.51 -19.62
N THR A 56 57.31 -0.09 -19.87
CA THR A 56 58.19 0.09 -21.04
C THR A 56 57.54 -0.45 -22.31
N ASP A 57 57.46 0.38 -23.33
CA ASP A 57 57.03 0.05 -24.67
C ASP A 57 58.13 -0.79 -25.37
N ILE A 58 57.77 -2.02 -25.78
CA ILE A 58 58.57 -2.84 -26.65
C ILE A 58 58.14 -2.59 -28.08
N VAL A 59 58.99 -1.93 -28.85
CA VAL A 59 58.90 -1.74 -30.30
C VAL A 59 59.22 -3.07 -30.99
N SER A 60 58.17 -3.67 -31.60
CA SER A 60 58.38 -4.86 -32.48
C SER A 60 58.54 -4.42 -33.92
N SER A 61 59.67 -4.84 -34.50
CA SER A 61 60.02 -4.65 -35.89
C SER A 61 59.07 -5.36 -36.87
N PRO A 62 58.86 -4.82 -38.10
CA PRO A 62 57.94 -5.41 -39.06
C PRO A 62 58.51 -6.64 -39.74
N ASP A 63 57.73 -7.71 -39.78
CA ASP A 63 58.00 -8.97 -40.44
C ASP A 63 57.78 -8.84 -41.98
N PRO A 64 58.71 -9.12 -42.86
CA PRO A 64 58.62 -8.87 -44.32
C PRO A 64 57.90 -9.98 -45.11
N ASN A 65 57.11 -10.84 -44.52
CA ASN A 65 56.48 -11.96 -45.22
C ASN A 65 54.97 -12.01 -45.14
N ALA A 66 54.30 -10.90 -45.50
CA ALA A 66 52.84 -10.88 -45.63
C ALA A 66 52.44 -11.51 -46.97
N SER A 67 52.19 -12.81 -46.98
CA SER A 67 51.52 -13.53 -48.09
C SER A 67 50.11 -12.98 -48.30
N GLN A 68 49.79 -12.67 -49.54
CA GLN A 68 48.53 -12.12 -50.02
C GLN A 68 47.36 -13.02 -49.62
N GLN A 69 46.47 -12.49 -48.75
CA GLN A 69 45.21 -13.09 -48.36
C GLN A 69 44.17 -12.92 -49.49
N PRO A 70 43.43 -13.98 -49.90
CA PRO A 70 42.42 -13.86 -50.95
C PRO A 70 41.35 -12.86 -50.57
N SER A 71 41.01 -11.98 -51.48
CA SER A 71 39.95 -10.97 -51.37
C SER A 71 38.61 -11.62 -50.89
N ALA A 72 38.20 -11.32 -49.68
CA ALA A 72 36.94 -11.78 -49.12
C ALA A 72 35.77 -11.16 -49.90
N LYS A 73 34.86 -12.01 -50.42
CA LYS A 73 33.63 -11.57 -51.06
C LYS A 73 32.89 -10.59 -50.12
N PRO A 74 32.28 -9.49 -50.66
CA PRO A 74 31.53 -8.55 -49.88
C PRO A 74 30.38 -9.28 -49.11
N ARG A 75 30.40 -9.21 -47.78
CA ARG A 75 29.26 -9.69 -46.97
C ARG A 75 28.04 -8.89 -47.35
N PRO A 76 26.87 -9.57 -47.60
CA PRO A 76 25.61 -8.87 -47.80
C PRO A 76 25.33 -7.98 -46.59
N PRO A 77 24.73 -6.79 -46.79
CA PRO A 77 24.44 -5.87 -45.69
C PRO A 77 23.57 -6.59 -44.67
N THR A 78 24.08 -6.77 -43.46
CA THR A 78 23.30 -7.27 -42.31
C THR A 78 22.18 -6.28 -42.09
N LYS A 79 20.93 -6.76 -42.25
CA LYS A 79 19.75 -5.98 -41.87
C LYS A 79 19.98 -5.41 -40.45
N PRO A 80 19.66 -4.12 -40.21
CA PRO A 80 19.81 -3.53 -38.88
C PRO A 80 19.10 -4.43 -37.90
N ARG A 81 19.82 -4.95 -36.92
CA ARG A 81 19.26 -5.73 -35.82
C ARG A 81 18.28 -4.79 -35.12
N GLY A 82 16.98 -5.02 -35.32
CA GLY A 82 15.94 -4.17 -34.75
C GLY A 82 16.27 -3.92 -33.26
N GLN A 83 16.33 -2.67 -32.89
CA GLN A 83 16.56 -2.29 -31.49
C GLN A 83 15.57 -3.06 -30.62
N PRO A 84 16.01 -3.66 -29.49
CA PRO A 84 15.11 -4.36 -28.59
C PRO A 84 13.99 -3.40 -28.23
N LYS A 85 12.74 -3.75 -28.57
CA LYS A 85 11.59 -2.95 -28.17
C LYS A 85 11.64 -2.83 -26.65
N PRO A 86 11.61 -1.62 -26.08
CA PRO A 86 11.66 -1.44 -24.64
C PRO A 86 10.51 -2.22 -24.02
N LYS A 87 10.83 -3.17 -23.15
CA LYS A 87 9.84 -3.89 -22.37
C LYS A 87 9.22 -2.87 -21.40
N ILE A 88 7.89 -2.90 -21.24
CA ILE A 88 7.26 -2.24 -20.09
C ILE A 88 7.67 -3.08 -18.87
N PRO A 89 8.54 -2.59 -18.00
CA PRO A 89 8.98 -3.35 -16.86
C PRO A 89 8.00 -3.14 -15.71
N GLY A 90 7.16 -4.12 -15.43
CA GLY A 90 6.28 -4.13 -14.27
C GLY A 90 4.87 -3.55 -14.51
N SER A 91 4.08 -3.62 -13.48
CA SER A 91 2.73 -3.07 -13.37
C SER A 91 2.76 -1.54 -13.28
N MET A 92 1.77 -0.91 -13.90
CA MET A 92 1.63 0.55 -13.91
C MET A 92 0.64 1.04 -12.85
N VAL A 93 -0.28 0.20 -12.42
CA VAL A 93 -1.28 0.54 -11.40
C VAL A 93 -0.65 0.85 -10.04
N GLY A 94 -1.36 1.60 -9.22
CA GLY A 94 -0.91 2.02 -7.91
C GLY A 94 -1.78 1.53 -6.77
N TYR A 95 -3.05 1.24 -7.02
CA TYR A 95 -4.02 0.87 -5.98
C TYR A 95 -4.52 -0.56 -6.07
N ILE A 96 -4.57 -1.15 -7.26
CA ILE A 96 -4.84 -2.58 -7.41
C ILE A 96 -3.52 -3.36 -7.42
N ASP A 97 -3.60 -4.65 -7.15
CA ASP A 97 -2.42 -5.49 -7.00
C ASP A 97 -1.75 -5.80 -8.34
N ASP A 98 -0.42 -5.90 -8.28
CA ASP A 98 0.43 -6.20 -9.43
C ASP A 98 0.37 -7.69 -9.78
N ALA A 99 -0.11 -7.99 -10.98
CA ALA A 99 -0.14 -9.36 -11.52
C ALA A 99 1.24 -9.88 -11.98
N ILE A 100 2.20 -8.98 -12.21
CA ILE A 100 3.52 -9.32 -12.75
C ILE A 100 4.44 -9.76 -11.61
N ILE A 101 4.99 -10.94 -11.73
CA ILE A 101 5.94 -11.49 -10.77
C ILE A 101 7.33 -10.90 -11.02
N ALA A 102 7.89 -10.23 -10.01
CA ALA A 102 9.21 -9.63 -10.06
C ALA A 102 9.84 -9.56 -8.66
N SER A 103 11.17 -9.58 -8.59
CA SER A 103 11.85 -9.22 -7.34
C SER A 103 11.87 -7.71 -7.20
N GLN A 104 11.28 -7.19 -6.11
CA GLN A 104 11.12 -5.76 -5.91
C GLN A 104 10.98 -5.37 -4.44
N VAL A 105 11.32 -4.14 -4.15
CA VAL A 105 10.99 -3.47 -2.90
C VAL A 105 10.12 -2.26 -3.21
N ARG A 106 9.06 -2.07 -2.43
CA ARG A 106 8.16 -0.92 -2.55
C ARG A 106 8.08 -0.20 -1.20
N ILE A 107 8.10 1.11 -1.27
CA ILE A 107 7.76 2.00 -0.16
C ILE A 107 6.55 2.79 -0.64
N CYS A 108 5.42 2.61 0.03
CA CYS A 108 4.17 3.22 -0.34
C CYS A 108 3.61 4.00 0.85
N PHE A 109 3.19 5.22 0.63
CA PHE A 109 2.55 6.08 1.62
C PHE A 109 1.17 6.46 1.16
N ASP A 110 0.18 6.22 2.01
CA ASP A 110 -1.21 6.62 1.85
C ASP A 110 -1.59 7.66 2.89
N ALA A 111 -2.33 8.67 2.45
CA ALA A 111 -3.08 9.57 3.31
C ALA A 111 -4.55 9.50 2.91
N ALA A 112 -5.38 8.99 3.81
CA ALA A 112 -6.79 8.73 3.59
C ALA A 112 -7.66 9.52 4.57
N PHE A 113 -8.78 10.04 4.08
CA PHE A 113 -9.62 10.98 4.80
C PHE A 113 -11.07 10.50 4.83
N HIS A 114 -11.70 10.66 6.00
CA HIS A 114 -13.12 10.40 6.21
C HIS A 114 -13.55 8.93 5.98
N ASP A 115 -12.94 8.00 6.72
CA ASP A 115 -13.53 6.66 6.93
C ASP A 115 -14.73 6.80 7.87
N ASN A 116 -15.91 6.37 7.42
CA ASN A 116 -17.17 6.61 8.14
C ASN A 116 -17.71 5.42 8.95
N ALA A 117 -17.08 4.26 8.83
CA ALA A 117 -17.41 3.07 9.63
C ALA A 117 -16.16 2.15 9.67
N PRO A 118 -15.15 2.52 10.48
CA PRO A 118 -13.86 1.84 10.46
C PRO A 118 -13.93 0.39 10.96
N ASP A 119 -14.90 0.02 11.78
CA ASP A 119 -15.11 -1.34 12.28
C ASP A 119 -16.03 -2.21 11.40
N ARG A 120 -16.42 -1.72 10.21
CA ARG A 120 -17.28 -2.46 9.27
C ARG A 120 -16.67 -3.80 8.92
N ALA A 121 -17.38 -4.89 9.26
CA ALA A 121 -16.94 -6.27 9.06
C ALA A 121 -15.52 -6.56 9.61
N GLU A 122 -15.05 -5.77 10.57
CA GLU A 122 -13.67 -5.83 11.11
C GLU A 122 -12.58 -5.82 10.03
N PHE A 123 -12.83 -5.13 8.91
CA PHE A 123 -11.86 -5.07 7.82
C PHE A 123 -10.70 -4.08 8.08
N PHE A 124 -11.00 -2.96 8.74
CA PHE A 124 -10.00 -1.94 9.08
C PHE A 124 -9.75 -1.83 10.59
N TYR A 125 -10.81 -1.83 11.40
CA TYR A 125 -10.80 -1.84 12.85
C TYR A 125 -11.40 -3.13 13.40
N ALA A 126 -10.94 -3.53 14.58
CA ALA A 126 -11.65 -4.50 15.39
C ALA A 126 -12.96 -3.90 15.94
N GLN A 127 -13.89 -4.78 16.29
CA GLN A 127 -15.14 -4.42 16.96
C GLN A 127 -14.90 -3.52 18.17
N TYR A 128 -15.72 -2.50 18.30
CA TYR A 128 -15.73 -1.55 19.41
C TYR A 128 -15.82 -2.23 20.79
N ASN A 129 -15.04 -1.75 21.76
CA ASN A 129 -14.95 -2.35 23.10
C ASN A 129 -16.27 -2.33 23.87
N GLY A 130 -17.13 -1.33 23.70
CA GLY A 130 -18.43 -1.26 24.35
C GLY A 130 -19.41 -2.37 23.92
N LEU A 131 -19.15 -3.05 22.81
CA LEU A 131 -19.82 -4.28 22.38
C LEU A 131 -19.02 -5.55 22.73
N ASN A 132 -18.16 -5.48 23.74
CA ASN A 132 -17.22 -6.52 24.16
C ASN A 132 -16.19 -6.92 23.09
N GLY A 133 -15.92 -6.04 22.14
CA GLY A 133 -14.87 -6.20 21.13
C GLY A 133 -13.49 -5.81 21.66
N PRO A 134 -12.40 -6.21 20.95
CA PRO A 134 -11.03 -5.85 21.30
C PRO A 134 -10.61 -4.45 20.81
N GLY A 135 -11.48 -3.76 20.09
CA GLY A 135 -11.21 -2.47 19.46
C GLY A 135 -11.18 -1.29 20.44
N PRO A 136 -11.17 -0.05 19.92
CA PRO A 136 -11.15 1.16 20.74
C PRO A 136 -12.31 1.26 21.72
N GLN A 137 -12.13 2.00 22.83
CA GLN A 137 -13.14 2.17 23.87
C GLN A 137 -14.29 3.09 23.45
N SER A 138 -14.11 3.93 22.47
CA SER A 138 -15.14 4.82 21.92
C SER A 138 -15.47 4.46 20.49
N VAL A 139 -16.72 4.64 20.10
CA VAL A 139 -17.14 4.49 18.71
C VAL A 139 -16.55 5.63 17.88
N VAL A 140 -15.77 5.28 16.88
CA VAL A 140 -15.24 6.23 15.92
C VAL A 140 -16.16 6.26 14.71
N ALA A 141 -16.78 7.41 14.46
CA ALA A 141 -17.76 7.60 13.38
C ALA A 141 -17.17 8.37 12.18
N ASP A 142 -15.97 8.88 12.31
CA ASP A 142 -15.21 9.52 11.24
C ASP A 142 -13.73 9.56 11.64
N LEU A 143 -12.85 9.08 10.78
CA LEU A 143 -11.41 9.15 11.02
C LEU A 143 -10.63 9.45 9.73
N ASN A 144 -9.45 10.04 9.94
CA ASN A 144 -8.39 10.11 8.95
C ASN A 144 -7.28 9.13 9.33
N TYR A 145 -6.57 8.60 8.35
CA TYR A 145 -5.39 7.80 8.62
C TYR A 145 -4.29 8.03 7.60
N GLN A 146 -3.06 7.86 8.04
CA GLN A 146 -1.91 7.72 7.15
C GLN A 146 -1.33 6.33 7.36
N GLN A 147 -0.78 5.76 6.30
CA GLN A 147 -0.13 4.44 6.38
C GLN A 147 1.08 4.38 5.47
N LEU A 148 2.20 3.93 6.04
CA LEU A 148 3.42 3.62 5.30
C LEU A 148 3.54 2.11 5.18
N TYR A 149 3.68 1.62 3.96
CA TYR A 149 3.88 0.20 3.67
C TYR A 149 5.32 -0.02 3.21
N LEU A 150 6.01 -0.95 3.87
CA LEU A 150 7.27 -1.50 3.39
C LEU A 150 6.99 -2.90 2.85
N HIS A 151 7.04 -3.03 1.53
CA HIS A 151 6.75 -4.30 0.85
C HIS A 151 8.00 -4.83 0.16
N GLY A 152 8.29 -6.10 0.39
CA GLY A 152 9.35 -6.84 -0.30
C GLY A 152 8.78 -8.06 -1.01
N GLU A 153 9.08 -8.22 -2.29
CA GLU A 153 8.71 -9.38 -3.09
C GLU A 153 9.98 -10.01 -3.69
N TYR A 154 10.13 -11.32 -3.53
CA TYR A 154 11.23 -12.09 -4.11
C TYR A 154 10.70 -13.17 -5.07
N ALA A 155 11.05 -13.04 -6.34
CA ALA A 155 10.66 -13.95 -7.39
C ALA A 155 11.66 -15.11 -7.49
N LEU A 156 11.23 -16.32 -7.13
CA LEU A 156 11.99 -17.54 -7.37
C LEU A 156 12.04 -17.91 -8.86
N SER A 157 11.02 -17.50 -9.59
CA SER A 157 10.91 -17.73 -11.03
C SER A 157 9.98 -16.69 -11.64
N LYS A 158 9.82 -16.73 -12.97
CA LYS A 158 8.79 -15.89 -13.65
C LYS A 158 7.35 -16.23 -13.27
N ARG A 159 7.14 -17.30 -12.50
CA ARG A 159 5.80 -17.81 -12.16
C ARG A 159 5.55 -17.90 -10.67
N LEU A 160 6.57 -17.76 -9.82
CA LEU A 160 6.42 -17.90 -8.38
C LEU A 160 7.23 -16.82 -7.68
N SER A 161 6.59 -16.09 -6.78
CA SER A 161 7.22 -15.18 -5.83
C SER A 161 6.60 -15.33 -4.45
N PHE A 162 7.35 -14.88 -3.45
CA PHE A 162 6.90 -14.68 -2.08
C PHE A 162 7.06 -13.22 -1.73
N PHE A 163 6.15 -12.72 -0.89
CA PHE A 163 6.21 -11.33 -0.44
C PHE A 163 5.84 -11.20 1.03
N ALA A 164 6.28 -10.10 1.61
CA ALA A 164 5.85 -9.65 2.93
C ALA A 164 5.69 -8.13 2.92
N GLU A 165 4.80 -7.65 3.77
CA GLU A 165 4.51 -6.23 3.94
C GLU A 165 4.42 -5.87 5.42
N VAL A 166 5.08 -4.77 5.79
CA VAL A 166 5.09 -4.20 7.13
C VAL A 166 4.42 -2.83 7.08
N PRO A 167 3.17 -2.71 7.55
CA PRO A 167 2.48 -1.44 7.59
C PRO A 167 2.72 -0.71 8.92
N VAL A 168 3.01 0.58 8.84
CA VAL A 168 3.01 1.51 9.96
C VAL A 168 1.87 2.50 9.76
N ARG A 169 0.98 2.61 10.74
CA ARG A 169 -0.26 3.37 10.63
C ARG A 169 -0.31 4.48 11.65
N TRP A 170 -0.84 5.62 11.25
CA TRP A 170 -1.22 6.76 12.08
C TRP A 170 -2.71 7.01 11.92
N ILE A 171 -3.44 7.06 13.01
CA ILE A 171 -4.88 7.21 13.04
C ILE A 171 -5.23 8.48 13.77
N GLN A 172 -6.14 9.23 13.19
CA GLN A 172 -6.64 10.51 13.70
C GLN A 172 -8.17 10.48 13.68
N PRO A 173 -8.82 10.04 14.77
CA PRO A 173 -10.29 10.13 14.88
C PRO A 173 -10.72 11.59 14.78
N GLN A 174 -11.64 11.87 13.86
CA GLN A 174 -12.21 13.20 13.65
C GLN A 174 -13.50 13.37 14.46
N ARG A 175 -14.25 12.28 14.59
CA ARG A 175 -15.49 12.25 15.37
C ARG A 175 -15.61 10.92 16.11
N THR A 176 -15.62 11.01 17.43
CA THR A 176 -16.02 9.91 18.31
C THR A 176 -17.39 10.17 18.89
N VAL A 177 -18.08 9.10 19.23
CA VAL A 177 -19.39 9.17 19.85
C VAL A 177 -19.27 8.80 21.31
N ALA A 178 -19.92 9.58 22.16
CA ALA A 178 -19.95 9.34 23.60
C ALA A 178 -20.59 7.99 23.93
N ASN A 179 -19.97 7.24 24.82
CA ASN A 179 -20.59 6.08 25.43
C ASN A 179 -21.66 6.55 26.47
N VAL A 180 -22.90 6.43 26.13
CA VAL A 180 -24.02 6.91 26.99
C VAL A 180 -24.25 6.00 28.18
N ALA A 181 -23.81 4.73 28.12
CA ALA A 181 -23.97 3.81 29.25
C ALA A 181 -23.29 4.34 30.54
N ASN A 182 -22.28 5.17 30.42
CA ASN A 182 -21.50 5.68 31.56
C ASN A 182 -21.65 7.18 31.83
N GLN A 183 -22.52 7.91 31.11
CA GLN A 183 -22.76 9.36 31.29
C GLN A 183 -21.49 10.22 31.49
N GLY A 184 -20.34 9.71 31.05
CA GLY A 184 -19.08 10.45 31.05
C GLY A 184 -18.98 11.43 29.87
N PRO A 185 -18.09 12.44 29.95
CA PRO A 185 -17.81 13.26 28.79
C PRO A 185 -17.35 12.37 27.63
N PRO A 186 -17.60 12.77 26.36
CA PRO A 186 -17.12 12.01 25.22
C PRO A 186 -15.62 11.77 25.40
N PHE A 187 -15.20 10.50 25.22
CA PHE A 187 -13.77 10.19 25.26
C PHE A 187 -13.05 11.11 24.26
N ALA A 188 -11.98 11.71 24.69
CA ALA A 188 -11.20 12.56 23.81
C ALA A 188 -10.76 11.74 22.59
N ASN A 189 -10.81 12.34 21.39
CA ASN A 189 -10.22 11.75 20.20
C ASN A 189 -8.72 11.53 20.46
N VAL A 190 -8.32 10.29 20.63
CA VAL A 190 -6.92 9.95 20.91
C VAL A 190 -6.31 9.48 19.59
N ASN A 191 -5.34 10.24 19.10
CA ASN A 191 -4.53 9.82 17.97
C ASN A 191 -3.69 8.60 18.38
N SER A 192 -3.53 7.65 17.48
CA SER A 192 -2.71 6.48 17.67
C SER A 192 -1.72 6.31 16.53
N ALA A 193 -0.57 5.70 16.81
CA ALA A 193 0.44 5.39 15.81
C ALA A 193 1.19 4.12 16.20
N GLY A 194 1.55 3.30 15.21
CA GLY A 194 2.31 2.09 15.43
C GLY A 194 2.25 1.13 14.26
N LEU A 195 2.78 -0.07 14.50
CA LEU A 195 2.65 -1.17 13.56
C LEU A 195 1.18 -1.61 13.45
N SER A 196 0.74 -1.86 12.22
CA SER A 196 -0.54 -2.50 11.92
C SER A 196 -0.35 -4.00 11.69
N ASP A 197 -1.38 -4.67 11.19
CA ASP A 197 -1.32 -6.10 10.93
C ASP A 197 -0.35 -6.42 9.81
N LEU A 198 0.61 -7.32 10.08
CA LEU A 198 1.60 -7.77 9.10
C LEU A 198 0.92 -8.58 8.01
N VAL A 199 1.46 -8.50 6.79
CA VAL A 199 0.97 -9.28 5.65
C VAL A 199 2.10 -10.13 5.09
N ALA A 200 1.81 -11.37 4.73
CA ALA A 200 2.73 -12.21 3.97
C ALA A 200 1.94 -13.09 2.99
N GLY A 201 2.58 -13.43 1.88
CA GLY A 201 1.90 -14.20 0.85
C GLY A 201 2.81 -14.68 -0.26
N PHE A 202 2.15 -15.25 -1.29
CA PHE A 202 2.82 -15.68 -2.50
C PHE A 202 1.97 -15.39 -3.73
N LYS A 203 2.63 -15.35 -4.88
CA LYS A 203 2.01 -15.23 -6.20
C LYS A 203 2.39 -16.42 -7.07
N LEU A 204 1.41 -17.01 -7.75
CA LEU A 204 1.60 -18.11 -8.69
C LEU A 204 0.97 -17.76 -10.04
N ALA A 205 1.81 -17.49 -11.07
CA ALA A 205 1.33 -17.16 -12.40
C ALA A 205 0.99 -18.41 -13.21
N ALA A 206 -0.28 -18.60 -13.52
CA ALA A 206 -0.76 -19.59 -14.47
C ALA A 206 -0.33 -19.23 -15.90
N LEU A 207 -0.42 -17.94 -16.25
CA LEU A 207 0.11 -17.37 -17.49
C LEU A 207 1.20 -16.36 -17.15
N ALA A 208 2.37 -16.50 -17.78
CA ALA A 208 3.50 -15.58 -17.61
C ALA A 208 4.19 -15.35 -18.96
N SER A 209 3.84 -14.28 -19.62
CA SER A 209 4.45 -13.88 -20.90
C SER A 209 4.79 -12.39 -20.90
N SER A 210 5.52 -11.92 -21.92
CA SER A 210 5.85 -10.49 -22.04
C SER A 210 4.62 -9.59 -22.24
N ASN A 211 3.46 -10.14 -22.60
CA ASN A 211 2.27 -9.38 -22.94
C ASN A 211 1.08 -9.68 -22.03
N GLN A 212 1.17 -10.73 -21.21
CA GLN A 212 0.03 -11.20 -20.42
C GLN A 212 0.50 -11.95 -19.20
N TYR A 213 -0.14 -11.66 -18.05
CA TYR A 213 -0.07 -12.43 -16.83
C TYR A 213 -1.48 -12.77 -16.35
N LEU A 214 -1.64 -13.97 -15.84
CA LEU A 214 -2.77 -14.39 -15.03
C LEU A 214 -2.17 -15.02 -13.78
N THR A 215 -2.31 -14.36 -12.64
CA THR A 215 -1.61 -14.68 -11.41
C THR A 215 -2.61 -14.91 -10.29
N PHE A 216 -2.52 -16.06 -9.64
CA PHE A 216 -3.15 -16.30 -8.37
C PHE A 216 -2.25 -15.70 -7.28
N GLN A 217 -2.83 -14.83 -6.44
CA GLN A 217 -2.21 -14.29 -5.23
C GLN A 217 -2.91 -14.89 -4.02
N PHE A 218 -2.14 -15.24 -3.03
CA PHE A 218 -2.65 -15.59 -1.71
C PHE A 218 -1.87 -14.79 -0.69
N GLN A 219 -2.59 -14.06 0.16
CA GLN A 219 -1.99 -13.35 1.28
C GLN A 219 -2.73 -13.65 2.57
N ALA A 220 -2.01 -13.55 3.68
CA ALA A 220 -2.52 -13.71 5.03
C ALA A 220 -2.15 -12.48 5.85
N TYR A 221 -3.11 -12.01 6.63
CA TYR A 221 -2.96 -10.94 7.60
C TYR A 221 -2.76 -11.54 8.99
N PHE A 222 -1.80 -11.03 9.72
CA PHE A 222 -1.44 -11.48 11.06
C PHE A 222 -1.78 -10.38 12.06
N PRO A 223 -2.53 -10.66 13.12
CA PRO A 223 -3.00 -9.65 14.08
C PRO A 223 -1.85 -9.16 14.97
N SER A 224 -0.92 -8.43 14.40
CA SER A 224 0.24 -7.86 15.06
C SER A 224 0.02 -6.41 15.52
N GLY A 225 -0.99 -5.75 14.97
CA GLY A 225 -1.39 -4.39 15.35
C GLY A 225 -2.15 -4.36 16.68
N ASN A 226 -2.08 -3.24 17.37
CA ASN A 226 -2.84 -3.05 18.60
C ASN A 226 -4.29 -2.68 18.29
N ALA A 227 -5.21 -3.64 18.40
CA ALA A 227 -6.62 -3.45 18.12
C ALA A 227 -7.28 -2.39 19.00
N SER A 228 -6.92 -2.30 20.29
CA SER A 228 -7.53 -1.34 21.23
C SER A 228 -7.24 0.13 20.88
N THR A 229 -6.27 0.35 19.99
CA THR A 229 -5.92 1.68 19.45
C THR A 229 -6.25 1.81 17.96
N GLY A 230 -6.95 0.81 17.37
CA GLY A 230 -7.35 0.80 15.97
C GLY A 230 -6.22 0.48 14.97
N LEU A 231 -5.09 -0.05 15.44
CA LEU A 231 -3.95 -0.38 14.58
C LEU A 231 -4.03 -1.77 13.96
N GLY A 232 -4.99 -2.60 14.37
CA GLY A 232 -5.20 -3.95 13.86
C GLY A 232 -6.60 -4.48 14.12
N THR A 233 -6.90 -5.65 13.55
CA THR A 233 -8.22 -6.30 13.59
C THR A 233 -8.38 -7.33 14.70
N ASN A 234 -7.27 -7.75 15.34
CA ASN A 234 -7.20 -8.78 16.38
C ASN A 234 -7.62 -10.19 15.91
N HIS A 235 -7.71 -10.43 14.63
CA HIS A 235 -7.93 -11.76 14.05
C HIS A 235 -7.08 -11.96 12.79
N TYR A 236 -6.89 -13.20 12.41
CA TYR A 236 -6.27 -13.54 11.13
C TYR A 236 -7.26 -13.30 9.98
N SER A 237 -6.75 -12.95 8.81
CA SER A 237 -7.53 -12.97 7.57
C SER A 237 -6.70 -13.58 6.46
N ILE A 238 -7.37 -14.27 5.53
CA ILE A 238 -6.76 -14.76 4.30
C ILE A 238 -7.42 -14.09 3.12
N GLU A 239 -6.63 -13.86 2.08
CA GLU A 239 -7.09 -13.11 0.91
C GLU A 239 -6.57 -13.76 -0.37
N PRO A 240 -7.33 -14.76 -0.89
CA PRO A 240 -7.10 -15.28 -2.23
C PRO A 240 -7.57 -14.28 -3.28
N ALA A 241 -6.74 -14.05 -4.32
CA ALA A 241 -7.07 -13.16 -5.42
C ALA A 241 -6.61 -13.72 -6.76
N LEU A 242 -7.30 -13.32 -7.82
CA LEU A 242 -6.90 -13.53 -9.19
C LEU A 242 -6.56 -12.18 -9.81
N LEU A 243 -5.31 -12.04 -10.26
CA LEU A 243 -4.75 -10.84 -10.83
C LEU A 243 -4.52 -11.03 -12.32
N TYR A 244 -4.84 -10.03 -13.11
CA TYR A 244 -4.69 -10.08 -14.56
C TYR A 244 -3.94 -8.85 -15.07
N TYR A 245 -2.98 -9.08 -15.96
CA TYR A 245 -2.29 -8.05 -16.72
C TYR A 245 -2.31 -8.40 -18.20
N ARG A 246 -2.62 -7.43 -19.06
CA ARG A 246 -2.50 -7.57 -20.51
C ARG A 246 -2.03 -6.28 -21.16
N ARG A 247 -0.97 -6.38 -21.93
CA ARG A 247 -0.54 -5.34 -22.84
C ARG A 247 -1.36 -5.42 -24.13
N LEU A 248 -2.24 -4.45 -24.33
CA LEU A 248 -3.13 -4.37 -25.50
C LEU A 248 -2.39 -3.81 -26.72
N SER A 249 -1.43 -2.89 -26.49
CA SER A 249 -0.58 -2.30 -27.51
C SER A 249 0.78 -1.89 -26.93
N ASP A 250 1.65 -1.27 -27.74
CA ASP A 250 2.93 -0.74 -27.26
C ASP A 250 2.74 0.43 -26.27
N ARG A 251 1.53 0.99 -26.18
CA ARG A 251 1.22 2.14 -25.31
C ARG A 251 0.12 1.87 -24.29
N VAL A 252 -0.67 0.83 -24.47
CA VAL A 252 -1.84 0.56 -23.62
C VAL A 252 -1.68 -0.75 -22.92
N ALA A 253 -1.85 -0.76 -21.61
CA ALA A 253 -2.01 -1.96 -20.82
C ALA A 253 -3.29 -1.90 -19.99
N LEU A 254 -3.83 -3.07 -19.66
CA LEU A 254 -4.98 -3.26 -18.81
C LEU A 254 -4.56 -4.18 -17.65
N GLU A 255 -4.88 -3.78 -16.45
CA GLU A 255 -4.72 -4.58 -15.23
C GLU A 255 -6.07 -4.75 -14.55
N ALA A 256 -6.27 -5.89 -13.92
CA ALA A 256 -7.51 -6.16 -13.19
C ALA A 256 -7.24 -7.13 -12.04
N GLN A 257 -8.09 -7.06 -11.03
CA GLN A 257 -8.09 -7.99 -9.90
C GLN A 257 -9.49 -8.36 -9.47
N VAL A 258 -9.61 -9.52 -8.86
CA VAL A 258 -10.79 -9.98 -8.13
C VAL A 258 -10.33 -10.90 -7.02
N GLY A 259 -10.89 -10.76 -5.84
CA GLY A 259 -10.51 -11.57 -4.69
C GLY A 259 -11.54 -11.45 -3.56
N ASP A 260 -11.24 -12.13 -2.48
CA ASP A 260 -12.07 -12.18 -1.30
C ASP A 260 -11.19 -12.10 -0.06
N SER A 261 -11.56 -11.24 0.87
CA SER A 261 -10.92 -11.17 2.19
C SER A 261 -11.79 -11.90 3.18
N HIS A 262 -11.29 -13.05 3.66
CA HIS A 262 -11.99 -13.96 4.54
C HIS A 262 -11.37 -13.91 5.94
N PRO A 263 -12.13 -13.44 6.98
CA PRO A 263 -11.65 -13.41 8.35
C PRO A 263 -11.65 -14.82 8.95
N ILE A 264 -10.59 -15.16 9.69
CA ILE A 264 -10.48 -16.41 10.45
C ILE A 264 -10.63 -16.07 11.93
N GLY A 265 -11.78 -16.36 12.48
CA GLY A 265 -12.17 -15.92 13.81
C GLY A 265 -12.89 -14.57 13.72
N GLY A 266 -12.46 -13.61 14.53
CA GLY A 266 -13.12 -12.32 14.67
C GLY A 266 -13.96 -12.27 15.95
N SER A 267 -14.49 -11.09 16.24
CA SER A 267 -15.22 -10.84 17.48
C SER A 267 -16.61 -11.46 17.43
N PHE A 268 -16.99 -12.05 18.55
CA PHE A 268 -18.36 -12.54 18.74
C PHE A 268 -19.19 -11.45 19.40
N CYS A 269 -20.35 -11.17 18.84
CA CYS A 269 -21.29 -10.27 19.44
C CYS A 269 -22.28 -11.08 20.30
N PRO A 270 -22.19 -11.06 21.65
CA PRO A 270 -23.16 -11.71 22.49
C PRO A 270 -24.53 -11.01 22.30
N ARG A 271 -25.61 -11.76 22.24
CA ARG A 271 -26.95 -11.17 22.19
C ARG A 271 -27.18 -10.24 23.39
N PRO A 272 -27.72 -9.03 23.20
CA PRO A 272 -28.31 -8.46 22.01
C PRO A 272 -27.43 -7.40 21.32
N CYS A 273 -26.53 -7.80 20.44
CA CYS A 273 -25.74 -6.87 19.65
C CYS A 273 -26.53 -6.27 18.48
N ILE A 274 -27.64 -6.86 18.16
CA ILE A 274 -28.59 -6.36 17.17
C ILE A 274 -29.87 -6.08 17.89
N THR A 275 -30.19 -4.82 18.15
CA THR A 275 -31.53 -4.42 18.47
C THR A 275 -32.28 -4.30 17.17
N THR A 276 -33.09 -5.24 16.95
CA THR A 276 -33.94 -5.33 15.79
C THR A 276 -35.07 -4.32 15.90
N SER A 277 -35.21 -3.50 14.91
CA SER A 277 -36.53 -3.38 14.32
C SER A 277 -36.90 -4.79 13.79
N SER A 278 -37.99 -5.31 14.21
CA SER A 278 -38.54 -6.66 14.28
C SER A 278 -38.54 -7.53 12.99
N GLU A 279 -37.69 -7.38 12.00
CA GLU A 279 -37.88 -7.99 10.67
C GLU A 279 -36.74 -8.81 10.08
N ALA A 280 -35.58 -8.92 10.71
CA ALA A 280 -34.55 -9.80 10.19
C ALA A 280 -34.03 -10.74 11.29
N PRO A 281 -33.99 -12.06 11.06
CA PRO A 281 -33.32 -12.98 11.96
C PRO A 281 -31.83 -12.59 12.01
N PRO A 282 -31.17 -12.66 13.19
CA PRO A 282 -29.76 -12.40 13.30
C PRO A 282 -29.02 -13.38 12.37
N PRO A 283 -27.91 -12.94 11.71
CA PRO A 283 -27.12 -13.85 10.91
C PRO A 283 -26.71 -15.05 11.75
N ALA A 284 -26.81 -16.23 11.19
CA ALA A 284 -26.67 -17.50 11.89
C ALA A 284 -25.29 -17.69 12.57
N SER A 285 -24.31 -16.90 12.23
CA SER A 285 -22.94 -16.98 12.75
C SER A 285 -22.57 -16.01 13.87
N GLY A 286 -23.36 -14.98 14.16
CA GLY A 286 -23.09 -14.03 15.27
C GLY A 286 -21.73 -13.33 15.23
N GLY A 287 -20.95 -13.47 14.17
CA GLY A 287 -19.62 -12.86 14.04
C GLY A 287 -19.70 -11.39 13.60
N PHE A 288 -18.85 -10.56 14.20
CA PHE A 288 -18.74 -9.15 13.78
C PHE A 288 -17.91 -9.04 12.49
N ALA A 289 -16.85 -9.81 12.37
CA ALA A 289 -16.05 -9.92 11.15
C ALA A 289 -16.87 -10.54 10.01
N GLY A 290 -16.64 -10.07 8.80
CA GLY A 290 -17.35 -10.53 7.60
C GLY A 290 -16.46 -10.62 6.39
N ASP A 291 -16.89 -11.43 5.42
CA ASP A 291 -16.21 -11.54 4.13
C ASP A 291 -16.35 -10.26 3.32
N VAL A 292 -15.28 -9.88 2.64
CA VAL A 292 -15.25 -8.70 1.77
C VAL A 292 -14.72 -9.10 0.40
N PHE A 293 -15.64 -9.24 -0.55
CA PHE A 293 -15.27 -9.41 -1.95
C PHE A 293 -14.72 -8.10 -2.50
N PHE A 294 -13.57 -8.14 -3.18
CA PHE A 294 -12.98 -6.96 -3.80
C PHE A 294 -12.68 -7.19 -5.28
N TYR A 295 -12.71 -6.09 -6.03
CA TYR A 295 -12.45 -6.09 -7.46
C TYR A 295 -11.81 -4.78 -7.89
N GLY A 296 -11.11 -4.81 -9.02
CA GLY A 296 -10.51 -3.61 -9.58
C GLY A 296 -10.14 -3.76 -11.03
N VAL A 297 -10.08 -2.65 -11.73
CA VAL A 297 -9.61 -2.56 -13.11
C VAL A 297 -8.87 -1.24 -13.32
N GLY A 298 -7.73 -1.30 -14.02
CA GLY A 298 -6.84 -0.16 -14.23
C GLY A 298 -6.26 -0.14 -15.65
N PRO A 299 -6.86 0.60 -16.61
CA PRO A 299 -6.19 0.92 -17.86
C PRO A 299 -5.07 1.92 -17.64
N SER A 300 -3.95 1.71 -18.33
CA SER A 300 -2.79 2.59 -18.33
C SER A 300 -2.35 2.93 -19.75
N TYR A 301 -1.80 4.15 -19.92
CA TYR A 301 -1.39 4.66 -21.23
C TYR A 301 0.00 5.28 -21.17
N VAL A 302 0.94 4.82 -22.02
CA VAL A 302 2.28 5.41 -22.14
C VAL A 302 2.18 6.77 -22.85
N LEU A 303 2.14 7.83 -22.04
CA LEU A 303 2.05 9.20 -22.53
C LEU A 303 3.38 9.68 -23.12
N TYR A 304 4.47 9.42 -22.40
CA TYR A 304 5.81 9.82 -22.79
C TYR A 304 6.80 8.66 -22.61
N ARG A 305 7.73 8.51 -23.55
CA ARG A 305 8.80 7.51 -23.50
C ARG A 305 10.08 8.07 -24.11
N SER A 306 11.16 8.03 -23.31
CA SER A 306 12.53 8.26 -23.76
C SER A 306 13.41 7.06 -23.38
N GLU A 307 14.70 7.14 -23.60
CA GLU A 307 15.66 6.09 -23.21
C GLU A 307 15.71 5.85 -21.69
N HIS A 308 15.50 6.90 -20.89
CA HIS A 308 15.68 6.85 -19.43
C HIS A 308 14.42 7.11 -18.64
N VAL A 309 13.38 7.65 -19.26
CA VAL A 309 12.14 8.06 -18.56
C VAL A 309 10.92 7.63 -19.34
N GLN A 310 9.97 7.05 -18.63
CA GLN A 310 8.64 6.78 -19.16
C GLN A 310 7.59 7.31 -18.19
N ILE A 311 6.58 8.01 -18.70
CA ILE A 311 5.46 8.55 -17.91
C ILE A 311 4.18 7.85 -18.37
N VAL A 312 3.48 7.25 -17.43
CA VAL A 312 2.29 6.42 -17.67
C VAL A 312 1.16 6.86 -16.75
N PRO A 313 0.24 7.69 -17.20
CA PRO A 313 -1.03 7.91 -16.52
C PRO A 313 -1.83 6.61 -16.40
N VAL A 314 -2.55 6.48 -15.28
CA VAL A 314 -3.37 5.33 -14.93
C VAL A 314 -4.70 5.84 -14.38
N ILE A 315 -5.78 5.16 -14.75
CA ILE A 315 -7.10 5.34 -14.14
C ILE A 315 -7.49 4.00 -13.57
N GLU A 316 -7.92 3.95 -12.30
CA GLU A 316 -8.29 2.71 -11.63
C GLU A 316 -9.69 2.84 -11.02
N LEU A 317 -10.52 1.84 -11.25
CA LEU A 317 -11.76 1.64 -10.52
C LEU A 317 -11.52 0.50 -9.54
N ALA A 318 -11.66 0.75 -8.25
CA ALA A 318 -11.55 -0.26 -7.21
C ALA A 318 -12.82 -0.30 -6.39
N GLY A 319 -13.30 -1.49 -6.09
CA GLY A 319 -14.53 -1.68 -5.33
C GLY A 319 -14.46 -2.84 -4.36
N TRP A 320 -15.31 -2.77 -3.35
CA TRP A 320 -15.49 -3.77 -2.31
C TRP A 320 -16.98 -4.01 -2.10
N ARG A 321 -17.33 -5.27 -1.94
CA ARG A 321 -18.67 -5.72 -1.55
C ARG A 321 -18.57 -6.50 -0.26
N VAL A 322 -19.15 -5.98 0.81
CA VAL A 322 -19.26 -6.71 2.08
C VAL A 322 -20.31 -7.80 1.92
N LEU A 323 -19.94 -9.04 2.21
CA LEU A 323 -20.78 -10.24 2.04
C LEU A 323 -21.32 -10.77 3.38
N GLY A 324 -21.02 -10.10 4.48
CA GLY A 324 -21.45 -10.49 5.82
C GLY A 324 -20.86 -9.60 6.90
N GLY A 325 -21.03 -10.00 8.16
CA GLY A 325 -20.50 -9.26 9.30
C GLY A 325 -21.36 -8.07 9.71
N LEU A 326 -20.87 -7.37 10.71
CA LEU A 326 -21.55 -6.25 11.34
C LEU A 326 -20.71 -4.98 11.24
N GLN A 327 -21.31 -3.87 11.58
CA GLN A 327 -20.66 -2.58 11.80
C GLN A 327 -21.32 -1.88 12.96
N THR A 328 -20.61 -1.04 13.69
CA THR A 328 -21.23 -0.20 14.70
C THR A 328 -22.10 0.86 14.02
N ASN A 329 -23.35 0.95 14.39
CA ASN A 329 -24.30 1.91 13.84
C ASN A 329 -24.47 3.09 14.78
N CYS A 330 -24.19 4.28 14.26
CA CYS A 330 -24.49 5.54 14.92
C CYS A 330 -25.56 6.27 14.12
N VAL A 331 -26.82 6.21 14.56
CA VAL A 331 -27.90 6.97 13.93
C VAL A 331 -27.68 8.47 14.19
N PRO A 332 -27.79 9.35 13.17
CA PRO A 332 -27.42 10.78 13.29
C PRO A 332 -28.36 11.65 14.17
N SER A 333 -29.37 11.12 14.82
CA SER A 333 -30.21 11.91 15.70
C SER A 333 -29.49 12.18 17.03
N VAL A 334 -29.51 13.35 17.45
CA VAL A 334 -28.83 14.16 18.48
C VAL A 334 -28.37 13.48 19.79
N LEU A 335 -28.80 12.26 20.05
CA LEU A 335 -28.46 11.50 21.26
C LEU A 335 -28.08 10.03 20.96
N ASP A 336 -27.89 9.66 19.72
CA ASP A 336 -28.26 8.35 19.21
C ASP A 336 -27.12 7.43 18.77
N CYS A 337 -25.93 7.63 19.27
CA CYS A 337 -25.11 6.44 19.54
C CYS A 337 -25.42 5.89 20.94
N LEU A 338 -26.63 6.19 21.46
CA LEU A 338 -27.17 5.67 22.73
C LEU A 338 -27.36 4.16 22.71
N ASN A 339 -27.72 3.65 21.55
CA ASN A 339 -27.78 2.24 21.27
C ASN A 339 -26.59 1.90 20.35
N GLN A 340 -25.45 1.67 20.92
CA GLN A 340 -24.23 1.24 20.23
C GLN A 340 -24.41 -0.21 19.78
N GLU A 341 -25.29 -0.41 18.83
CA GLU A 341 -25.67 -1.72 18.35
C GLU A 341 -24.87 -2.05 17.10
N GLY A 342 -24.56 -3.32 16.94
CA GLY A 342 -24.10 -3.82 15.68
C GLY A 342 -25.23 -3.81 14.66
N ALA A 343 -25.04 -3.17 13.53
CA ALA A 343 -25.93 -3.29 12.38
C ALA A 343 -25.30 -4.22 11.34
N SER A 344 -26.13 -4.87 10.53
CA SER A 344 -25.60 -5.68 9.42
C SER A 344 -24.79 -4.81 8.47
N ALA A 345 -23.58 -5.27 8.14
CA ALA A 345 -22.74 -4.68 7.11
C ALA A 345 -22.96 -5.33 5.74
N ASP A 346 -23.69 -6.48 5.70
CA ASP A 346 -23.94 -7.22 4.48
C ASP A 346 -24.61 -6.35 3.41
N GLY A 347 -24.18 -6.55 2.17
CA GLY A 347 -24.68 -5.82 1.05
C GLY A 347 -24.05 -4.44 0.82
N THR A 348 -23.20 -3.96 1.73
CA THR A 348 -22.51 -2.68 1.57
C THR A 348 -21.58 -2.71 0.35
N ASN A 349 -21.74 -1.74 -0.56
CA ASN A 349 -20.86 -1.52 -1.70
C ASN A 349 -20.03 -0.27 -1.49
N ILE A 350 -18.74 -0.39 -1.70
CA ILE A 350 -17.76 0.69 -1.65
C ILE A 350 -17.04 0.74 -2.98
N VAL A 351 -17.13 1.85 -3.70
CA VAL A 351 -16.49 2.02 -5.01
C VAL A 351 -15.75 3.34 -5.05
N ASN A 352 -14.52 3.30 -5.51
CA ASN A 352 -13.63 4.46 -5.64
C ASN A 352 -13.08 4.54 -7.07
N LEU A 353 -13.07 5.76 -7.61
CA LEU A 353 -12.31 6.11 -8.79
C LEU A 353 -10.96 6.68 -8.36
N LYS A 354 -9.90 6.20 -8.99
CA LYS A 354 -8.53 6.61 -8.69
C LYS A 354 -7.83 7.03 -9.98
N VAL A 355 -7.10 8.12 -9.91
CA VAL A 355 -6.30 8.63 -11.03
C VAL A 355 -4.88 8.85 -10.55
N GLY A 356 -3.92 8.48 -11.36
CA GLY A 356 -2.52 8.62 -10.99
C GLY A 356 -1.59 8.57 -12.19
N ALA A 357 -0.31 8.67 -11.91
CA ALA A 357 0.73 8.52 -12.91
C ALA A 357 1.94 7.82 -12.33
N ARG A 358 2.46 6.85 -13.07
CA ARG A 358 3.73 6.20 -12.76
C ARG A 358 4.81 6.73 -13.68
N THR A 359 5.89 7.21 -13.07
CA THR A 359 7.10 7.63 -13.77
C THR A 359 8.19 6.61 -13.55
N MET A 360 8.63 5.96 -14.60
CA MET A 360 9.75 5.03 -14.59
C MET A 360 11.04 5.78 -14.91
N VAL A 361 12.10 5.49 -14.14
CA VAL A 361 13.42 6.12 -14.29
C VAL A 361 14.48 5.04 -14.38
N GLY A 362 15.09 4.94 -15.54
CA GLY A 362 16.05 3.86 -15.84
C GLY A 362 15.34 2.51 -15.93
N ALA A 363 16.06 1.43 -15.59
CA ALA A 363 15.58 0.06 -15.72
C ALA A 363 14.89 -0.49 -14.46
N HIS A 364 15.12 0.13 -13.30
CA HIS A 364 14.82 -0.47 -12.00
C HIS A 364 13.89 0.37 -11.12
N SER A 365 13.86 1.69 -11.29
CA SER A 365 13.15 2.59 -10.39
C SER A 365 11.85 3.11 -10.99
N SER A 366 10.81 3.22 -10.18
CA SER A 366 9.61 3.94 -10.55
C SER A 366 9.00 4.67 -9.37
N PHE A 367 8.33 5.78 -9.67
CA PHE A 367 7.56 6.60 -8.73
C PHE A 367 6.12 6.64 -9.19
N TYR A 368 5.20 6.50 -8.27
CA TYR A 368 3.78 6.65 -8.53
C TYR A 368 3.21 7.72 -7.60
N ILE A 369 2.35 8.55 -8.15
CA ILE A 369 1.51 9.47 -7.38
C ILE A 369 0.09 9.31 -7.89
N GLY A 370 -0.86 9.16 -6.97
CA GLY A 370 -2.27 8.99 -7.31
C GLY A 370 -3.19 9.63 -6.28
N TYR A 371 -4.38 9.94 -6.73
CA TYR A 371 -5.50 10.44 -5.95
C TYR A 371 -6.71 9.58 -6.21
N GLY A 372 -7.46 9.25 -5.17
CA GLY A 372 -8.69 8.49 -5.25
C GLY A 372 -9.84 9.22 -4.59
N HIS A 373 -11.03 9.06 -5.16
CA HIS A 373 -12.28 9.65 -4.65
C HIS A 373 -13.39 8.61 -4.63
N GLN A 374 -14.25 8.69 -3.62
CA GLN A 374 -15.40 7.81 -3.48
C GLN A 374 -16.43 8.03 -4.59
N LEU A 375 -17.10 6.97 -5.01
CA LEU A 375 -18.28 7.00 -5.86
C LEU A 375 -19.56 6.55 -5.13
N THR A 376 -19.42 6.00 -3.92
CA THR A 376 -20.50 5.47 -3.09
C THR A 376 -20.58 6.17 -1.74
N HIS A 377 -21.71 6.04 -1.04
CA HIS A 377 -21.93 6.65 0.28
C HIS A 377 -21.19 5.93 1.40
N ALA A 378 -21.15 4.61 1.36
CA ALA A 378 -20.32 3.82 2.25
C ALA A 378 -18.87 3.88 1.76
N VAL A 379 -17.93 4.06 2.67
CA VAL A 379 -16.53 4.31 2.31
C VAL A 379 -15.59 3.65 3.31
N TRP A 380 -14.38 3.28 2.85
CA TRP A 380 -13.18 3.13 3.66
C TRP A 380 -12.41 4.46 3.75
N TYR A 381 -12.66 5.38 2.82
CA TYR A 381 -12.20 6.77 2.78
C TYR A 381 -12.98 7.50 1.70
N LYS A 382 -13.27 8.79 1.93
CA LYS A 382 -13.81 9.65 0.88
C LYS A 382 -12.76 10.01 -0.15
N GLU A 383 -11.56 10.28 0.33
CA GLU A 383 -10.42 10.69 -0.47
C GLU A 383 -9.16 9.98 0.00
N ILE A 384 -8.28 9.67 -0.92
CA ILE A 384 -6.97 9.09 -0.64
C ILE A 384 -5.92 9.65 -1.58
N VAL A 385 -4.75 9.98 -1.05
CA VAL A 385 -3.55 10.30 -1.82
C VAL A 385 -2.54 9.20 -1.58
N ARG A 386 -1.94 8.68 -2.66
CA ARG A 386 -0.88 7.69 -2.62
C ARG A 386 0.40 8.21 -3.26
N ALA A 387 1.53 7.98 -2.60
CA ALA A 387 2.86 8.12 -3.17
C ALA A 387 3.61 6.79 -3.00
N GLU A 388 4.19 6.28 -4.07
CA GLU A 388 4.93 5.01 -4.05
C GLU A 388 6.29 5.17 -4.74
N TYR A 389 7.32 4.60 -4.14
CA TYR A 389 8.58 4.30 -4.79
C TYR A 389 8.76 2.80 -4.91
N ARG A 390 9.14 2.33 -6.10
CA ARG A 390 9.39 0.92 -6.39
C ARG A 390 10.78 0.77 -7.00
N TYR A 391 11.52 -0.20 -6.49
CA TYR A 391 12.79 -0.63 -7.04
C TYR A 391 12.73 -2.13 -7.38
N ALA A 392 12.90 -2.47 -8.66
CA ALA A 392 12.95 -3.85 -9.16
C ALA A 392 14.40 -4.28 -9.44
N PHE A 393 14.78 -5.51 -9.11
CA PHE A 393 16.14 -6.03 -9.24
C PHE A 393 16.20 -7.44 -9.83
#